data_acc018b35961cc84ace7097dcae99a64
#
_entry.id   acc018b35961cc84ace7097dcae99a64
#
_cell.length_a   1.000
_cell.length_b   1.000
_cell.length_c   1.000
_cell.angle_alpha   90.00
_cell.angle_beta   90.00
_cell.angle_gamma   90.00
#
_symmetry.space_group_name_H-M   'P 1'
#
loop_
_entity.id
_entity.type
_entity.pdbx_description
1 polymer ?
#
loop_
_entity_poly.entity_id
_entity_poly.type
_entity_poly.pdbx_seq_one_letter_code
_entity_poly.pdbx_strand_id
1 'polypeptide(L)'
;MSHVAKVGVLYSTEGPYASIGRDCWDGAHLGIAHARTQAAPSVDLQLVSADPRADLSRYLSEAQALLRDHGCRHIIGTITSAARKEIIPLVEKHDALLWYVCPYEGFEANESVIYTGPCPNQHLLPMLDYVMPRFGHRAYLIGANYVWGWETNRLARQLLHESNGEVTGERYLPMDETDVDRVIADIRTKVPDFILNNLVGPSSHAFLQAYHELGRQDPRFHPSSRPVVSCNLTECELGAIGSGIAEGNLSVASYFASLGTPENRSFRSAIAAELGPDRSPSAFLATTYATARLVAEAITLTGTDDPVVIRSFVTSHPFETILGRLAIDHRTNHASLPAHVGRISLKDTFDIVMSHPPVVADPYLAHPQGQGAIRPGQDRHLRIVS
;
A
#
# COMPACT_ATOMS: atom_id res chain seq x y z
N MET A 1 20.28 -33.75 2.15
CA MET A 1 20.15 -32.60 3.07
C MET A 1 19.07 -31.70 2.48
N SER A 2 18.07 -31.32 3.26
CA SER A 2 17.07 -30.34 2.80
C SER A 2 17.77 -29.00 2.51
N HIS A 3 17.43 -28.35 1.41
CA HIS A 3 17.90 -27.00 1.09
C HIS A 3 17.34 -26.03 2.14
N VAL A 4 18.20 -25.19 2.73
CA VAL A 4 17.78 -24.14 3.66
C VAL A 4 17.69 -22.84 2.89
N ALA A 5 16.48 -22.27 2.78
CA ALA A 5 16.23 -20.99 2.16
C ALA A 5 15.94 -19.94 3.24
N LYS A 6 16.70 -18.85 3.26
CA LYS A 6 16.52 -17.77 4.22
C LYS A 6 15.84 -16.56 3.58
N VAL A 7 14.76 -16.12 4.18
CA VAL A 7 14.00 -14.93 3.77
C VAL A 7 14.16 -13.85 4.82
N GLY A 8 14.67 -12.69 4.41
CA GLY A 8 14.82 -11.51 5.26
C GLY A 8 13.48 -10.79 5.42
N VAL A 9 13.19 -10.30 6.62
CA VAL A 9 12.05 -9.39 6.91
C VAL A 9 12.61 -8.09 7.44
N LEU A 10 12.33 -6.98 6.74
CA LEU A 10 12.94 -5.67 7.01
C LEU A 10 11.87 -4.60 7.16
N TYR A 11 11.32 -4.48 8.38
CA TYR A 11 10.27 -3.52 8.71
C TYR A 11 10.53 -2.83 10.04
N SER A 12 10.22 -1.53 10.10
CA SER A 12 10.29 -0.77 11.35
C SER A 12 8.99 -0.89 12.13
N THR A 13 9.08 -1.40 13.36
CA THR A 13 7.94 -1.51 14.30
C THR A 13 7.86 -0.32 15.26
N GLU A 14 8.77 0.63 15.12
CA GLU A 14 8.85 1.89 15.87
C GLU A 14 8.78 3.10 14.90
N GLY A 15 8.64 4.31 15.46
CA GLY A 15 8.65 5.58 14.72
C GLY A 15 7.31 5.93 14.05
N PRO A 16 7.30 6.91 13.12
CA PRO A 16 6.07 7.52 12.60
C PRO A 16 5.14 6.55 11.86
N TYR A 17 5.65 5.46 11.33
CA TYR A 17 4.87 4.46 10.61
C TYR A 17 4.87 3.07 11.31
N ALA A 18 4.99 3.09 12.63
CA ALA A 18 5.09 1.87 13.44
C ALA A 18 3.88 0.94 13.31
N SER A 19 2.66 1.47 13.19
CA SER A 19 1.45 0.66 13.00
C SER A 19 1.49 -0.11 11.68
N ILE A 20 1.90 0.55 10.60
CA ILE A 20 2.12 -0.07 9.29
C ILE A 20 3.21 -1.15 9.38
N GLY A 21 4.33 -0.81 10.02
CA GLY A 21 5.46 -1.73 10.17
C GLY A 21 5.13 -2.99 10.96
N ARG A 22 4.37 -2.87 12.05
CA ARG A 22 3.90 -4.03 12.82
C ARG A 22 2.97 -4.92 12.00
N ASP A 23 2.06 -4.34 11.21
CA ASP A 23 1.19 -5.11 10.33
C ASP A 23 1.98 -5.85 9.24
N CYS A 24 2.95 -5.20 8.61
CA CYS A 24 3.84 -5.84 7.65
C CYS A 24 4.68 -6.96 8.30
N TRP A 25 5.20 -6.71 9.51
CA TRP A 25 5.96 -7.70 10.27
C TRP A 25 5.11 -8.94 10.58
N ASP A 26 3.92 -8.74 11.15
CA ASP A 26 2.98 -9.82 11.46
C ASP A 26 2.59 -10.58 10.19
N GLY A 27 2.28 -9.88 9.10
CA GLY A 27 1.94 -10.48 7.82
C GLY A 27 3.04 -11.38 7.26
N ALA A 28 4.31 -10.94 7.32
CA ALA A 28 5.45 -11.73 6.86
C ALA A 28 5.63 -13.02 7.68
N HIS A 29 5.60 -12.89 9.02
CA HIS A 29 5.78 -14.02 9.92
C HIS A 29 4.67 -15.05 9.79
N LEU A 30 3.42 -14.62 9.80
CA LEU A 30 2.27 -15.51 9.65
C LEU A 30 2.21 -16.14 8.26
N GLY A 31 2.53 -15.38 7.21
CA GLY A 31 2.55 -15.89 5.83
C GLY A 31 3.52 -17.06 5.68
N ILE A 32 4.75 -16.94 6.18
CA ILE A 32 5.74 -18.02 6.17
C ILE A 32 5.34 -19.17 7.12
N ALA A 33 4.86 -18.87 8.32
CA ALA A 33 4.42 -19.90 9.26
C ALA A 33 3.33 -20.79 8.66
N HIS A 34 2.30 -20.17 8.05
CA HIS A 34 1.22 -20.90 7.40
C HIS A 34 1.66 -21.67 6.14
N ALA A 35 2.63 -21.14 5.38
CA ALA A 35 3.19 -21.86 4.24
C ALA A 35 3.92 -23.13 4.68
N ARG A 36 4.69 -23.08 5.77
CA ARG A 36 5.40 -24.25 6.33
C ARG A 36 4.47 -25.40 6.73
N THR A 37 3.26 -25.09 7.20
CA THR A 37 2.30 -26.15 7.59
C THR A 37 1.68 -26.86 6.40
N GLN A 38 1.74 -26.27 5.21
CA GLN A 38 1.13 -26.80 3.98
C GLN A 38 2.15 -27.42 3.01
N ALA A 39 3.44 -27.14 3.18
CA ALA A 39 4.48 -27.57 2.28
C ALA A 39 4.98 -28.99 2.62
N ALA A 40 5.28 -29.78 1.58
CA ALA A 40 6.10 -30.97 1.73
C ALA A 40 7.53 -30.56 2.12
N PRO A 41 8.28 -31.33 2.94
CA PRO A 41 9.52 -30.90 3.58
C PRO A 41 10.75 -30.91 2.64
N SER A 42 10.62 -30.41 1.39
CA SER A 42 11.72 -30.33 0.43
C SER A 42 12.68 -29.16 0.69
N VAL A 43 12.18 -28.05 1.26
CA VAL A 43 12.95 -26.87 1.58
C VAL A 43 12.65 -26.41 3.01
N ASP A 44 13.70 -26.16 3.80
CA ASP A 44 13.57 -25.54 5.13
C ASP A 44 13.61 -24.03 4.98
N LEU A 45 12.43 -23.40 5.09
CA LEU A 45 12.28 -21.93 5.04
C LEU A 45 12.59 -21.32 6.39
N GLN A 46 13.53 -20.41 6.47
CA GLN A 46 13.90 -19.69 7.69
C GLN A 46 13.69 -18.18 7.51
N LEU A 47 13.03 -17.53 8.49
CA LEU A 47 12.95 -16.08 8.56
C LEU A 47 14.12 -15.51 9.36
N VAL A 48 14.68 -14.44 8.83
CA VAL A 48 15.65 -13.59 9.54
C VAL A 48 15.09 -12.18 9.54
N SER A 49 14.76 -11.67 10.71
CA SER A 49 14.06 -10.39 10.84
C SER A 49 14.97 -9.30 11.38
N ALA A 50 14.82 -8.09 10.84
CA ALA A 50 15.56 -6.90 11.24
C ALA A 50 14.62 -5.70 11.37
N ASP A 51 14.80 -4.91 12.44
CA ASP A 51 14.03 -3.69 12.70
C ASP A 51 14.91 -2.44 12.63
N PRO A 52 14.82 -1.66 11.55
CA PRO A 52 15.58 -0.42 11.39
C PRO A 52 15.11 0.74 12.28
N ARG A 53 13.99 0.61 12.99
CA ARG A 53 13.45 1.62 13.93
C ARG A 53 13.25 2.99 13.28
N ALA A 54 12.71 3.01 12.05
CA ALA A 54 12.45 4.18 11.23
C ALA A 54 13.70 5.04 10.87
N ASP A 55 14.90 4.52 11.07
CA ASP A 55 16.17 5.18 10.72
C ASP A 55 16.67 4.69 9.34
N LEU A 56 16.83 5.62 8.39
CA LEU A 56 17.23 5.30 7.02
C LEU A 56 18.64 4.66 6.95
N SER A 57 19.57 5.12 7.78
CA SER A 57 20.93 4.54 7.83
C SER A 57 20.92 3.10 8.35
N ARG A 58 20.00 2.79 9.25
CA ARG A 58 19.80 1.43 9.75
C ARG A 58 19.14 0.52 8.73
N TYR A 59 18.26 1.04 7.87
CA TYR A 59 17.75 0.24 6.73
C TYR A 59 18.88 -0.29 5.87
N LEU A 60 19.91 0.53 5.57
CA LEU A 60 21.10 0.08 4.83
C LEU A 60 21.90 -0.97 5.59
N SER A 61 22.25 -0.70 6.84
CA SER A 61 23.08 -1.62 7.63
C SER A 61 22.39 -2.95 7.90
N GLU A 62 21.09 -2.93 8.22
CA GLU A 62 20.31 -4.14 8.44
C GLU A 62 20.07 -4.94 7.14
N ALA A 63 19.78 -4.26 6.02
CA ALA A 63 19.72 -4.92 4.71
C ALA A 63 21.04 -5.59 4.34
N GLN A 64 22.16 -4.91 4.59
CA GLN A 64 23.51 -5.48 4.36
C GLN A 64 23.76 -6.71 5.23
N ALA A 65 23.37 -6.68 6.51
CA ALA A 65 23.49 -7.83 7.40
C ALA A 65 22.64 -9.02 6.92
N LEU A 66 21.37 -8.77 6.54
CA LEU A 66 20.48 -9.81 5.98
C LEU A 66 21.11 -10.47 4.75
N LEU A 67 21.64 -9.69 3.82
CA LEU A 67 22.19 -10.20 2.56
C LEU A 67 23.53 -10.88 2.76
N ARG A 68 24.49 -10.22 3.43
CA ARG A 68 25.87 -10.68 3.53
C ARG A 68 26.10 -11.67 4.67
N ASP A 69 25.61 -11.33 5.88
CA ASP A 69 25.98 -12.07 7.10
C ASP A 69 25.01 -13.24 7.33
N HIS A 70 23.74 -13.06 6.98
CA HIS A 70 22.73 -14.10 7.09
C HIS A 70 22.51 -14.89 5.80
N GLY A 71 22.93 -14.37 4.65
CA GLY A 71 22.81 -15.01 3.35
C GLY A 71 21.37 -15.09 2.84
N CYS A 72 20.53 -14.10 3.20
CA CYS A 72 19.18 -14.00 2.65
C CYS A 72 19.25 -13.59 1.18
N ARG A 73 18.59 -14.31 0.29
CA ARG A 73 18.47 -13.98 -1.14
C ARG A 73 17.16 -13.29 -1.49
N HIS A 74 16.22 -13.26 -0.54
CA HIS A 74 14.94 -12.56 -0.64
C HIS A 74 14.74 -11.69 0.60
N ILE A 75 14.35 -10.43 0.42
CA ILE A 75 13.97 -9.52 1.50
C ILE A 75 12.53 -9.08 1.27
N ILE A 76 11.64 -9.31 2.23
CA ILE A 76 10.30 -8.73 2.27
C ILE A 76 10.40 -7.44 3.09
N GLY A 77 10.23 -6.31 2.46
CA GLY A 77 10.45 -4.97 3.04
C GLY A 77 10.34 -3.93 1.94
N THR A 78 10.43 -2.76 2.17
CA THR A 78 10.46 -1.84 3.29
C THR A 78 9.07 -1.15 3.39
N ILE A 79 8.96 -0.05 4.16
CA ILE A 79 7.71 0.71 4.20
C ILE A 79 7.80 1.93 3.27
N THR A 80 8.78 2.80 3.50
CA THR A 80 8.87 4.08 2.78
C THR A 80 9.57 3.94 1.44
N SER A 81 9.16 4.76 0.47
CA SER A 81 9.84 4.86 -0.83
C SER A 81 11.31 5.28 -0.70
N ALA A 82 11.64 6.11 0.31
CA ALA A 82 13.02 6.47 0.59
C ALA A 82 13.85 5.24 0.98
N ALA A 83 13.36 4.43 1.94
CA ALA A 83 14.07 3.21 2.35
C ALA A 83 14.18 2.19 1.20
N ARG A 84 13.12 2.03 0.38
CA ARG A 84 13.16 1.16 -0.81
C ARG A 84 14.27 1.59 -1.76
N LYS A 85 14.27 2.86 -2.16
CA LYS A 85 15.26 3.40 -3.12
C LYS A 85 16.68 3.29 -2.61
N GLU A 86 16.87 3.45 -1.31
CA GLU A 86 18.19 3.38 -0.67
C GLU A 86 18.76 1.95 -0.68
N ILE A 87 17.93 0.92 -0.51
CA ILE A 87 18.44 -0.46 -0.44
C ILE A 87 18.49 -1.18 -1.81
N ILE A 88 17.84 -0.68 -2.86
CA ILE A 88 17.85 -1.30 -4.20
C ILE A 88 19.28 -1.55 -4.70
N PRO A 89 20.22 -0.59 -4.67
CA PRO A 89 21.59 -0.85 -5.14
C PRO A 89 22.30 -1.95 -4.35
N LEU A 90 21.95 -2.13 -3.09
CA LEU A 90 22.52 -3.19 -2.26
C LEU A 90 21.93 -4.56 -2.63
N VAL A 91 20.63 -4.62 -2.88
CA VAL A 91 19.92 -5.83 -3.32
C VAL A 91 20.47 -6.29 -4.68
N GLU A 92 20.65 -5.36 -5.62
CA GLU A 92 21.29 -5.62 -6.93
C GLU A 92 22.72 -6.16 -6.79
N LYS A 93 23.53 -5.53 -5.95
CA LYS A 93 24.92 -5.93 -5.71
C LYS A 93 25.07 -7.36 -5.18
N HIS A 94 24.05 -7.85 -4.47
CA HIS A 94 24.04 -9.18 -3.87
C HIS A 94 23.22 -10.20 -4.67
N ASP A 95 22.80 -9.87 -5.89
CA ASP A 95 21.96 -10.73 -6.74
C ASP A 95 20.76 -11.27 -5.97
N ALA A 96 20.05 -10.40 -5.22
CA ALA A 96 18.90 -10.73 -4.38
C ALA A 96 17.61 -10.15 -4.93
N LEU A 97 16.46 -10.49 -4.33
CA LEU A 97 15.16 -9.90 -4.63
C LEU A 97 14.59 -9.17 -3.42
N LEU A 98 14.14 -7.94 -3.66
CA LEU A 98 13.30 -7.18 -2.73
C LEU A 98 11.83 -7.38 -3.09
N TRP A 99 10.99 -7.72 -2.13
CA TRP A 99 9.54 -7.84 -2.27
C TRP A 99 8.87 -6.65 -1.58
N TYR A 100 8.37 -5.71 -2.38
CA TYR A 100 7.84 -4.45 -1.90
C TYR A 100 6.31 -4.45 -1.91
N VAL A 101 5.70 -4.28 -0.74
CA VAL A 101 4.25 -4.48 -0.51
C VAL A 101 3.46 -3.19 -0.33
N CYS A 102 4.14 -2.05 -0.08
CA CYS A 102 3.47 -0.79 0.21
C CYS A 102 3.02 -0.07 -1.06
N PRO A 103 1.97 0.77 -1.00
CA PRO A 103 1.66 1.68 -2.09
C PRO A 103 2.83 2.62 -2.34
N TYR A 104 3.04 2.98 -3.60
CA TYR A 104 4.15 3.85 -3.95
C TYR A 104 3.81 4.76 -5.16
N GLU A 105 4.67 5.74 -5.39
CA GLU A 105 4.48 6.84 -6.34
C GLU A 105 4.61 6.48 -7.83
N GLY A 106 4.98 5.24 -8.17
CA GLY A 106 5.24 4.82 -9.55
C GLY A 106 6.61 5.24 -10.09
N PHE A 107 6.76 5.27 -11.41
CA PHE A 107 7.96 5.68 -12.16
C PHE A 107 9.22 4.89 -11.80
N GLU A 108 9.03 3.64 -11.45
CA GLU A 108 10.09 2.71 -11.12
C GLU A 108 9.70 1.31 -11.58
N ALA A 109 10.63 0.63 -12.23
CA ALA A 109 10.62 -0.80 -12.48
C ALA A 109 12.06 -1.27 -12.39
N ASN A 110 12.31 -2.29 -11.56
CA ASN A 110 13.65 -2.78 -11.29
C ASN A 110 13.66 -4.30 -11.35
N GLU A 111 14.72 -4.88 -11.92
CA GLU A 111 14.83 -6.34 -12.07
C GLU A 111 15.01 -7.08 -10.75
N SER A 112 15.55 -6.41 -9.74
CA SER A 112 15.76 -6.94 -8.40
C SER A 112 14.63 -6.62 -7.43
N VAL A 113 13.52 -6.04 -7.91
CA VAL A 113 12.36 -5.73 -7.07
C VAL A 113 11.09 -6.36 -7.65
N ILE A 114 10.36 -7.07 -6.82
CA ILE A 114 9.00 -7.53 -7.11
C ILE A 114 8.03 -6.63 -6.35
N TYR A 115 7.18 -5.90 -7.09
CA TYR A 115 6.23 -4.95 -6.54
C TYR A 115 4.88 -5.64 -6.35
N THR A 116 4.58 -6.02 -5.13
CA THR A 116 3.30 -6.60 -4.73
C THR A 116 2.38 -5.57 -4.07
N GLY A 117 2.87 -4.35 -3.86
CA GLY A 117 2.08 -3.18 -3.47
C GLY A 117 1.55 -2.40 -4.68
N PRO A 118 0.47 -1.62 -4.51
CA PRO A 118 -0.17 -0.91 -5.61
C PRO A 118 0.64 0.29 -6.10
N CYS A 119 0.67 0.49 -7.42
CA CYS A 119 1.20 1.68 -8.09
C CYS A 119 0.05 2.67 -8.46
N PRO A 120 0.32 3.86 -8.97
CA PRO A 120 -0.67 4.95 -9.09
C PRO A 120 -1.95 4.58 -9.84
N ASN A 121 -1.91 3.76 -10.89
CA ASN A 121 -3.12 3.33 -11.57
C ASN A 121 -3.95 2.31 -10.79
N GLN A 122 -3.43 1.79 -9.68
CA GLN A 122 -4.09 0.84 -8.78
C GLN A 122 -4.57 1.48 -7.47
N HIS A 123 -4.21 2.75 -7.20
CA HIS A 123 -4.70 3.48 -6.04
C HIS A 123 -5.18 4.89 -6.37
N LEU A 124 -4.34 5.79 -6.89
CA LEU A 124 -4.70 7.19 -7.09
C LEU A 124 -5.78 7.36 -8.16
N LEU A 125 -5.67 6.69 -9.31
CA LEU A 125 -6.67 6.75 -10.36
C LEU A 125 -8.05 6.25 -9.90
N PRO A 126 -8.20 5.04 -9.33
CA PRO A 126 -9.49 4.58 -8.82
C PRO A 126 -10.10 5.51 -7.76
N MET A 127 -9.26 6.13 -6.93
CA MET A 127 -9.74 7.11 -5.94
C MET A 127 -10.30 8.36 -6.62
N LEU A 128 -9.58 8.95 -7.56
CA LEU A 128 -10.03 10.15 -8.28
C LEU A 128 -11.27 9.86 -9.14
N ASP A 129 -11.34 8.71 -9.81
CA ASP A 129 -12.50 8.27 -10.58
C ASP A 129 -13.76 8.10 -9.71
N TYR A 130 -13.59 7.74 -8.43
CA TYR A 130 -14.70 7.66 -7.48
C TYR A 130 -15.10 9.04 -6.96
N VAL A 131 -14.14 9.86 -6.57
CA VAL A 131 -14.35 11.09 -5.78
C VAL A 131 -14.84 12.24 -6.66
N MET A 132 -14.20 12.48 -7.82
CA MET A 132 -14.48 13.65 -8.64
C MET A 132 -15.94 13.74 -9.13
N PRO A 133 -16.57 12.65 -9.64
CA PRO A 133 -17.97 12.72 -10.06
C PRO A 133 -18.97 12.93 -8.92
N ARG A 134 -18.57 12.70 -7.66
CA ARG A 134 -19.47 12.71 -6.49
C ARG A 134 -19.35 13.97 -5.66
N PHE A 135 -18.14 14.50 -5.53
CA PHE A 135 -17.86 15.61 -4.63
C PHE A 135 -17.43 16.88 -5.36
N GLY A 136 -16.91 16.76 -6.57
CA GLY A 136 -16.44 17.88 -7.39
C GLY A 136 -14.97 17.74 -7.77
N HIS A 137 -14.43 18.76 -8.44
CA HIS A 137 -13.13 18.69 -9.13
C HIS A 137 -12.07 19.63 -8.50
N ARG A 138 -12.38 20.27 -7.36
CA ARG A 138 -11.49 21.19 -6.66
C ARG A 138 -10.84 20.49 -5.48
N ALA A 139 -9.57 20.12 -5.62
CA ALA A 139 -8.84 19.38 -4.60
C ALA A 139 -7.90 20.28 -3.80
N TYR A 140 -7.72 19.99 -2.52
CA TYR A 140 -6.58 20.44 -1.71
C TYR A 140 -5.65 19.25 -1.50
N LEU A 141 -4.34 19.42 -1.76
CA LEU A 141 -3.36 18.36 -1.64
C LEU A 141 -2.50 18.58 -0.40
N ILE A 142 -2.39 17.56 0.45
CA ILE A 142 -1.46 17.56 1.58
C ILE A 142 -0.61 16.30 1.56
N GLY A 143 0.70 16.43 1.78
CA GLY A 143 1.62 15.30 1.74
C GLY A 143 2.74 15.40 2.77
N ALA A 144 3.30 14.26 3.13
CA ALA A 144 4.53 14.21 3.89
C ALA A 144 5.70 14.77 3.06
N ASN A 145 6.61 15.48 3.72
CA ASN A 145 7.72 16.17 3.06
C ASN A 145 8.85 15.22 2.66
N TYR A 146 8.53 14.23 1.83
CA TYR A 146 9.48 13.30 1.21
C TYR A 146 8.90 12.73 -0.10
N VAL A 147 9.66 11.88 -0.80
CA VAL A 147 9.38 11.44 -2.17
C VAL A 147 7.95 10.93 -2.41
N TRP A 148 7.37 10.15 -1.50
CA TRP A 148 5.98 9.69 -1.58
C TRP A 148 4.99 10.87 -1.68
N GLY A 149 5.07 11.82 -0.73
CA GLY A 149 4.16 12.97 -0.70
C GLY A 149 4.33 13.87 -1.92
N TRP A 150 5.58 14.14 -2.33
CA TRP A 150 5.86 15.02 -3.47
C TRP A 150 5.36 14.42 -4.78
N GLU A 151 5.71 13.17 -5.06
CA GLU A 151 5.40 12.53 -6.34
C GLU A 151 3.92 12.15 -6.45
N THR A 152 3.30 11.70 -5.37
CA THR A 152 1.86 11.40 -5.37
C THR A 152 1.04 12.66 -5.59
N ASN A 153 1.40 13.78 -4.93
CA ASN A 153 0.73 15.05 -5.17
C ASN A 153 1.01 15.61 -6.58
N ARG A 154 2.23 15.45 -7.10
CA ARG A 154 2.56 15.84 -8.48
C ARG A 154 1.67 15.10 -9.48
N LEU A 155 1.50 13.79 -9.30
CA LEU A 155 0.62 12.97 -10.13
C LEU A 155 -0.85 13.37 -9.97
N ALA A 156 -1.31 13.56 -8.73
CA ALA A 156 -2.68 14.00 -8.48
C ALA A 156 -2.97 15.33 -9.17
N ARG A 157 -2.05 16.30 -9.12
CA ARG A 157 -2.17 17.58 -9.81
C ARG A 157 -2.26 17.42 -11.33
N GLN A 158 -1.43 16.54 -11.91
CA GLN A 158 -1.49 16.23 -13.33
C GLN A 158 -2.85 15.62 -13.72
N LEU A 159 -3.29 14.58 -13.01
CA LEU A 159 -4.54 13.88 -13.28
C LEU A 159 -5.78 14.77 -13.10
N LEU A 160 -5.76 15.65 -12.08
CA LEU A 160 -6.79 16.66 -11.88
C LEU A 160 -6.86 17.61 -13.08
N HIS A 161 -5.71 18.14 -13.52
CA HIS A 161 -5.65 19.05 -14.66
C HIS A 161 -6.17 18.38 -15.96
N GLU A 162 -5.75 17.15 -16.23
CA GLU A 162 -6.23 16.36 -17.39
C GLU A 162 -7.73 16.08 -17.34
N SER A 163 -8.33 16.13 -16.14
CA SER A 163 -9.76 15.93 -15.91
C SER A 163 -10.54 17.24 -15.73
N ASN A 164 -9.96 18.39 -16.13
CA ASN A 164 -10.51 19.74 -15.94
C ASN A 164 -10.78 20.07 -14.46
N GLY A 165 -9.98 19.54 -13.55
CA GLY A 165 -10.01 19.86 -12.14
C GLY A 165 -9.02 20.96 -11.75
N GLU A 166 -9.12 21.41 -10.50
CA GLU A 166 -8.33 22.49 -9.92
C GLU A 166 -7.66 22.04 -8.62
N VAL A 167 -6.37 22.36 -8.44
CA VAL A 167 -5.70 22.27 -7.15
C VAL A 167 -5.82 23.63 -6.44
N THR A 168 -6.67 23.70 -5.43
CA THR A 168 -6.94 24.93 -4.67
C THR A 168 -5.82 25.28 -3.72
N GLY A 169 -5.03 24.30 -3.29
CA GLY A 169 -3.86 24.47 -2.44
C GLY A 169 -3.06 23.19 -2.30
N GLU A 170 -1.79 23.36 -1.94
CA GLU A 170 -0.86 22.25 -1.76
C GLU A 170 0.08 22.56 -0.61
N ARG A 171 0.28 21.60 0.31
CA ARG A 171 1.14 21.75 1.48
C ARG A 171 1.88 20.44 1.77
N TYR A 172 3.07 20.61 2.36
CA TYR A 172 3.92 19.49 2.80
C TYR A 172 4.31 19.69 4.26
N LEU A 173 4.21 18.63 5.05
CA LEU A 173 4.60 18.61 6.45
C LEU A 173 5.71 17.60 6.69
N PRO A 174 6.66 17.85 7.58
CA PRO A 174 7.56 16.81 8.11
C PRO A 174 6.76 15.61 8.64
N MET A 175 7.34 14.42 8.62
CA MET A 175 6.60 13.18 8.96
C MET A 175 6.03 13.15 10.39
N ASP A 176 6.66 13.83 11.34
CA ASP A 176 6.22 13.87 12.74
C ASP A 176 5.56 15.22 13.12
N GLU A 177 5.35 16.12 12.15
CA GLU A 177 4.72 17.41 12.42
C GLU A 177 3.24 17.23 12.73
N THR A 178 2.81 17.71 13.88
CA THR A 178 1.42 17.65 14.34
C THR A 178 0.74 19.02 14.42
N ASP A 179 1.49 20.13 14.22
CA ASP A 179 0.90 21.47 14.05
C ASP A 179 0.32 21.60 12.64
N VAL A 180 -0.99 21.43 12.53
CA VAL A 180 -1.75 21.49 11.28
C VAL A 180 -2.62 22.73 11.17
N ASP A 181 -2.56 23.65 12.10
CA ASP A 181 -3.45 24.82 12.20
C ASP A 181 -3.44 25.67 10.93
N ARG A 182 -2.24 25.90 10.36
CA ARG A 182 -2.10 26.67 9.11
C ARG A 182 -2.74 25.96 7.91
N VAL A 183 -2.67 24.62 7.88
CA VAL A 183 -3.31 23.82 6.84
C VAL A 183 -4.82 23.91 6.95
N ILE A 184 -5.36 23.77 8.15
CA ILE A 184 -6.81 23.89 8.43
C ILE A 184 -7.33 25.29 8.08
N ALA A 185 -6.59 26.35 8.44
CA ALA A 185 -6.96 27.72 8.09
C ALA A 185 -6.97 27.96 6.57
N ASP A 186 -6.01 27.40 5.85
CA ASP A 186 -5.92 27.47 4.38
C ASP A 186 -7.09 26.73 3.72
N ILE A 187 -7.41 25.50 4.16
CA ILE A 187 -8.55 24.71 3.70
C ILE A 187 -9.88 25.45 3.95
N ARG A 188 -10.06 26.03 5.15
CA ARG A 188 -11.25 26.85 5.50
C ARG A 188 -11.45 28.01 4.54
N THR A 189 -10.37 28.63 4.10
CA THR A 189 -10.40 29.79 3.19
C THR A 189 -10.68 29.35 1.74
N LYS A 190 -10.06 28.26 1.30
CA LYS A 190 -10.10 27.81 -0.11
C LYS A 190 -11.32 26.96 -0.46
N VAL A 191 -11.95 26.35 0.54
CA VAL A 191 -13.17 25.55 0.41
C VAL A 191 -13.05 24.55 -0.76
N PRO A 192 -12.13 23.57 -0.72
CA PRO A 192 -12.00 22.55 -1.74
C PRO A 192 -13.22 21.59 -1.72
N ASP A 193 -13.42 20.83 -2.78
CA ASP A 193 -14.48 19.81 -2.83
C ASP A 193 -14.06 18.51 -2.10
N PHE A 194 -12.76 18.22 -2.06
CA PHE A 194 -12.16 17.14 -1.28
C PHE A 194 -10.69 17.43 -0.95
N ILE A 195 -10.13 16.71 0.02
CA ILE A 195 -8.74 16.84 0.42
C ILE A 195 -8.04 15.49 0.17
N LEU A 196 -6.97 15.49 -0.65
CA LEU A 196 -6.11 14.32 -0.80
C LEU A 196 -5.02 14.37 0.27
N ASN A 197 -5.07 13.39 1.18
CA ASN A 197 -4.16 13.26 2.31
C ASN A 197 -3.13 12.15 2.04
N ASN A 198 -1.89 12.55 1.73
CA ASN A 198 -0.72 11.70 1.59
C ASN A 198 0.28 11.88 2.75
N LEU A 199 -0.20 12.34 3.91
CA LEU A 199 0.54 12.30 5.17
C LEU A 199 0.65 10.86 5.68
N VAL A 200 1.58 10.64 6.62
CA VAL A 200 1.84 9.32 7.22
C VAL A 200 1.90 9.47 8.74
N GLY A 201 1.30 8.52 9.46
CA GLY A 201 1.40 8.40 10.92
C GLY A 201 0.89 9.63 11.68
N PRO A 202 1.62 10.13 12.71
CA PRO A 202 1.16 11.20 13.59
C PRO A 202 0.68 12.45 12.87
N SER A 203 1.33 12.86 11.79
CA SER A 203 0.92 14.03 10.98
C SER A 203 -0.45 13.81 10.32
N SER A 204 -0.70 12.60 9.79
CA SER A 204 -2.01 12.23 9.22
C SER A 204 -3.09 12.17 10.30
N HIS A 205 -2.76 11.61 11.47
CA HIS A 205 -3.70 11.48 12.58
C HIS A 205 -4.11 12.86 13.11
N ALA A 206 -3.14 13.75 13.37
CA ALA A 206 -3.39 15.11 13.82
C ALA A 206 -4.22 15.91 12.79
N PHE A 207 -3.93 15.74 11.50
CA PHE A 207 -4.70 16.38 10.44
C PHE A 207 -6.16 15.90 10.42
N LEU A 208 -6.42 14.61 10.51
CA LEU A 208 -7.78 14.06 10.54
C LEU A 208 -8.56 14.51 11.77
N GLN A 209 -7.91 14.58 12.94
CA GLN A 209 -8.50 15.10 14.17
C GLN A 209 -8.89 16.58 14.02
N ALA A 210 -8.00 17.41 13.51
CA ALA A 210 -8.24 18.84 13.31
C ALA A 210 -9.31 19.07 12.21
N TYR A 211 -9.33 18.27 11.17
CA TYR A 211 -10.35 18.35 10.12
C TYR A 211 -11.73 17.92 10.62
N HIS A 212 -11.80 16.88 11.47
CA HIS A 212 -13.05 16.52 12.15
C HIS A 212 -13.60 17.67 12.99
N GLU A 213 -12.75 18.34 13.76
CA GLU A 213 -13.17 19.50 14.57
C GLU A 213 -13.61 20.66 13.69
N LEU A 214 -12.95 20.90 12.54
CA LEU A 214 -13.41 21.87 11.55
C LEU A 214 -14.82 21.53 11.05
N GLY A 215 -15.10 20.27 10.73
CA GLY A 215 -16.42 19.80 10.28
C GLY A 215 -17.52 19.94 11.34
N ARG A 216 -17.17 19.80 12.64
CA ARG A 216 -18.08 20.06 13.76
C ARG A 216 -18.43 21.55 13.90
N GLN A 217 -17.48 22.43 13.66
CA GLN A 217 -17.68 23.88 13.74
C GLN A 217 -18.37 24.46 12.50
N ASP A 218 -18.10 23.87 11.33
CA ASP A 218 -18.63 24.32 10.04
C ASP A 218 -19.09 23.12 9.20
N PRO A 219 -20.40 22.87 9.10
CA PRO A 219 -20.94 21.71 8.39
C PRO A 219 -20.54 21.61 6.90
N ARG A 220 -20.04 22.70 6.30
CA ARG A 220 -19.52 22.68 4.94
C ARG A 220 -18.32 21.74 4.79
N PHE A 221 -17.59 21.50 5.88
CA PHE A 221 -16.41 20.62 5.93
C PHE A 221 -16.72 19.22 6.49
N HIS A 222 -18.00 18.89 6.63
CA HIS A 222 -18.36 17.53 7.00
C HIS A 222 -17.99 16.53 5.88
N PRO A 223 -17.43 15.34 6.19
CA PRO A 223 -16.97 14.38 5.19
C PRO A 223 -18.02 13.93 4.17
N SER A 224 -19.33 14.00 4.51
CA SER A 224 -20.40 13.74 3.54
C SER A 224 -20.44 14.73 2.38
N SER A 225 -19.88 15.92 2.55
CA SER A 225 -19.83 16.99 1.54
C SER A 225 -18.40 17.22 1.02
N ARG A 226 -17.41 17.12 1.90
CA ARG A 226 -15.99 17.35 1.60
C ARG A 226 -15.12 16.32 2.31
N PRO A 227 -15.00 15.10 1.75
CA PRO A 227 -14.22 14.06 2.40
C PRO A 227 -12.71 14.34 2.33
N VAL A 228 -12.01 13.86 3.34
CA VAL A 228 -10.58 13.55 3.21
C VAL A 228 -10.47 12.19 2.52
N VAL A 229 -9.61 12.09 1.52
CA VAL A 229 -9.34 10.88 0.77
C VAL A 229 -7.87 10.48 0.89
N SER A 230 -7.56 9.19 1.01
CA SER A 230 -6.20 8.71 1.22
C SER A 230 -5.89 7.49 0.35
N CYS A 231 -4.62 7.35 -0.04
CA CYS A 231 -4.11 6.17 -0.75
C CYS A 231 -3.30 5.22 0.16
N ASN A 232 -3.20 5.53 1.45
CA ASN A 232 -2.38 4.78 2.41
C ASN A 232 -3.02 4.58 3.80
N LEU A 233 -4.16 5.21 4.09
CA LEU A 233 -4.86 5.03 5.37
C LEU A 233 -5.61 3.69 5.37
N THR A 234 -5.35 2.85 6.37
CA THR A 234 -5.97 1.52 6.51
C THR A 234 -6.31 1.22 7.97
N GLU A 235 -6.86 0.04 8.25
CA GLU A 235 -7.37 -0.36 9.57
C GLU A 235 -6.35 -0.17 10.70
N CYS A 236 -5.06 -0.42 10.44
CA CYS A 236 -4.02 -0.37 11.48
C CYS A 236 -3.77 1.04 12.07
N GLU A 237 -4.27 2.09 11.44
CA GLU A 237 -4.08 3.47 11.89
C GLU A 237 -5.34 4.06 12.55
N LEU A 238 -6.54 3.49 12.31
CA LEU A 238 -7.81 4.06 12.77
C LEU A 238 -7.88 4.23 14.29
N GLY A 239 -7.37 3.25 15.04
CA GLY A 239 -7.31 3.33 16.50
C GLY A 239 -6.47 4.50 17.03
N ALA A 240 -5.39 4.86 16.34
CA ALA A 240 -4.51 5.97 16.74
C ALA A 240 -5.12 7.35 16.42
N ILE A 241 -6.02 7.43 15.44
CA ILE A 241 -6.75 8.67 15.10
C ILE A 241 -7.78 8.98 16.19
N GLY A 242 -8.41 7.97 16.75
CA GLY A 242 -9.49 8.08 17.74
C GLY A 242 -10.84 7.67 17.16
N SER A 243 -11.64 6.99 17.98
CA SER A 243 -12.87 6.37 17.52
C SER A 243 -13.88 7.40 16.97
N GLY A 244 -14.42 7.11 15.78
CA GLY A 244 -15.40 7.94 15.09
C GLY A 244 -14.86 9.22 14.47
N ILE A 245 -13.60 9.61 14.74
CA ILE A 245 -13.02 10.87 14.23
C ILE A 245 -12.87 10.84 12.70
N ALA A 246 -12.47 9.72 12.15
CA ALA A 246 -12.26 9.58 10.71
C ALA A 246 -13.53 9.19 9.93
N GLU A 247 -14.71 9.10 10.59
CA GLU A 247 -15.96 8.71 9.95
C GLU A 247 -16.27 9.51 8.68
N GLY A 248 -16.76 8.81 7.65
CA GLY A 248 -17.17 9.40 6.38
C GLY A 248 -16.04 9.68 5.39
N ASN A 249 -14.79 9.71 5.84
CA ASN A 249 -13.62 9.85 4.98
C ASN A 249 -13.39 8.57 4.18
N LEU A 250 -12.57 8.66 3.13
CA LEU A 250 -12.39 7.61 2.14
C LEU A 250 -10.93 7.15 2.08
N SER A 251 -10.74 5.86 1.84
CA SER A 251 -9.43 5.33 1.48
C SER A 251 -9.53 4.35 0.32
N VAL A 252 -8.42 4.16 -0.40
CA VAL A 252 -8.29 3.15 -1.44
C VAL A 252 -7.18 2.17 -1.06
N ALA A 253 -7.47 0.89 -1.20
CA ALA A 253 -6.51 -0.17 -0.93
C ALA A 253 -6.82 -1.43 -1.75
N SER A 254 -5.85 -2.34 -1.82
CA SER A 254 -6.05 -3.65 -2.46
C SER A 254 -6.83 -4.64 -1.57
N TYR A 255 -7.06 -4.28 -0.31
CA TYR A 255 -7.74 -5.10 0.67
C TYR A 255 -8.37 -4.21 1.75
N PHE A 256 -9.54 -4.62 2.23
CA PHE A 256 -10.14 -4.18 3.49
C PHE A 256 -10.68 -5.38 4.25
N ALA A 257 -10.60 -5.36 5.58
CA ALA A 257 -11.10 -6.44 6.44
C ALA A 257 -12.59 -6.74 6.25
N SER A 258 -13.36 -5.80 5.73
CA SER A 258 -14.80 -5.93 5.44
C SER A 258 -15.13 -6.66 4.13
N LEU A 259 -14.14 -7.09 3.34
CA LEU A 259 -14.37 -7.90 2.13
C LEU A 259 -15.20 -9.14 2.45
N GLY A 260 -16.32 -9.34 1.74
CA GLY A 260 -17.30 -10.42 1.99
C GLY A 260 -16.92 -11.79 1.44
N THR A 261 -15.67 -12.02 1.00
CA THR A 261 -15.25 -13.28 0.36
C THR A 261 -15.04 -14.41 1.39
N PRO A 262 -15.21 -15.68 1.00
CA PRO A 262 -14.90 -16.83 1.87
C PRO A 262 -13.44 -16.84 2.32
N GLU A 263 -12.53 -16.51 1.40
CA GLU A 263 -11.06 -16.45 1.63
C GLU A 263 -10.74 -15.42 2.71
N ASN A 264 -11.37 -14.23 2.64
CA ASN A 264 -11.21 -13.20 3.67
C ASN A 264 -11.74 -13.64 5.03
N ARG A 265 -12.91 -14.33 5.07
CA ARG A 265 -13.42 -14.84 6.35
C ARG A 265 -12.47 -15.83 7.00
N SER A 266 -11.92 -16.77 6.21
CA SER A 266 -10.93 -17.75 6.68
C SER A 266 -9.64 -17.06 7.16
N PHE A 267 -9.16 -16.08 6.38
CA PHE A 267 -7.97 -15.29 6.73
C PHE A 267 -8.17 -14.53 8.05
N ARG A 268 -9.27 -13.79 8.19
CA ARG A 268 -9.57 -13.07 9.44
C ARG A 268 -9.67 -13.99 10.65
N SER A 269 -10.25 -15.17 10.48
CA SER A 269 -10.31 -16.18 11.55
C SER A 269 -8.91 -16.67 11.96
N ALA A 270 -8.02 -16.89 10.99
CA ALA A 270 -6.64 -17.27 11.25
C ALA A 270 -5.87 -16.14 11.96
N ILE A 271 -6.02 -14.89 11.49
CA ILE A 271 -5.41 -13.73 12.15
C ILE A 271 -5.90 -13.55 13.59
N ALA A 272 -7.20 -13.69 13.82
CA ALA A 272 -7.77 -13.57 15.17
C ALA A 272 -7.28 -14.68 16.12
N ALA A 273 -7.04 -15.88 15.61
CA ALA A 273 -6.49 -16.99 16.38
C ALA A 273 -5.03 -16.74 16.82
N GLU A 274 -4.21 -16.11 15.97
CA GLU A 274 -2.78 -15.90 16.21
C GLU A 274 -2.47 -14.56 16.91
N LEU A 275 -3.19 -13.48 16.55
CA LEU A 275 -2.91 -12.13 17.03
C LEU A 275 -3.96 -11.57 18.00
N GLY A 276 -5.01 -12.36 18.27
CA GLY A 276 -6.11 -11.98 19.18
C GLY A 276 -7.39 -11.58 18.45
N PRO A 277 -8.55 -11.75 19.11
CA PRO A 277 -9.88 -11.61 18.50
C PRO A 277 -10.21 -10.19 18.00
N ASP A 278 -9.59 -9.18 18.60
CA ASP A 278 -9.82 -7.77 18.26
C ASP A 278 -8.91 -7.28 17.15
N ARG A 279 -8.00 -8.12 16.65
CA ARG A 279 -7.06 -7.75 15.59
C ARG A 279 -7.77 -7.75 14.23
N SER A 280 -7.99 -6.56 13.68
CA SER A 280 -8.46 -6.40 12.31
C SER A 280 -7.27 -6.32 11.35
N PRO A 281 -7.15 -7.21 10.37
CA PRO A 281 -6.05 -7.12 9.41
C PRO A 281 -6.23 -5.91 8.48
N SER A 282 -5.15 -5.15 8.28
CA SER A 282 -5.10 -4.06 7.31
C SER A 282 -4.67 -4.56 5.93
N ALA A 283 -4.74 -3.68 4.93
CA ALA A 283 -4.16 -3.95 3.61
C ALA A 283 -2.65 -4.25 3.70
N PHE A 284 -1.91 -3.62 4.61
CA PHE A 284 -0.48 -3.87 4.79
C PHE A 284 -0.21 -5.28 5.31
N LEU A 285 -0.95 -5.71 6.33
CA LEU A 285 -0.85 -7.09 6.85
C LEU A 285 -1.24 -8.09 5.76
N ALA A 286 -2.37 -7.88 5.09
CA ALA A 286 -2.91 -8.78 4.09
C ALA A 286 -1.98 -8.92 2.87
N THR A 287 -1.45 -7.80 2.35
CA THR A 287 -0.54 -7.83 1.19
C THR A 287 0.80 -8.47 1.56
N THR A 288 1.34 -8.18 2.75
CA THR A 288 2.59 -8.80 3.20
C THR A 288 2.42 -10.29 3.45
N TYR A 289 1.30 -10.70 4.05
CA TYR A 289 0.96 -12.11 4.22
C TYR A 289 0.87 -12.85 2.87
N ALA A 290 0.14 -12.28 1.90
CA ALA A 290 0.03 -12.86 0.56
C ALA A 290 1.40 -12.96 -0.14
N THR A 291 2.23 -11.93 -0.02
CA THR A 291 3.60 -11.90 -0.57
C THR A 291 4.49 -12.94 0.07
N ALA A 292 4.47 -13.05 1.39
CA ALA A 292 5.27 -14.05 2.11
C ALA A 292 4.89 -15.48 1.74
N ARG A 293 3.59 -15.75 1.58
CA ARG A 293 3.12 -17.05 1.08
C ARG A 293 3.55 -17.32 -0.35
N LEU A 294 3.47 -16.31 -1.23
CA LEU A 294 3.93 -16.41 -2.62
C LEU A 294 5.42 -16.73 -2.69
N VAL A 295 6.26 -16.05 -1.90
CA VAL A 295 7.70 -16.32 -1.80
C VAL A 295 7.94 -17.77 -1.36
N ALA A 296 7.26 -18.20 -0.30
CA ALA A 296 7.40 -19.56 0.24
C ALA A 296 6.96 -20.63 -0.77
N GLU A 297 5.83 -20.42 -1.45
CA GLU A 297 5.31 -21.31 -2.47
C GLU A 297 6.25 -21.41 -3.67
N ALA A 298 6.75 -20.27 -4.17
CA ALA A 298 7.69 -20.23 -5.28
C ALA A 298 8.98 -21.00 -4.96
N ILE A 299 9.57 -20.78 -3.79
CA ILE A 299 10.78 -21.50 -3.33
C ILE A 299 10.49 -23.01 -3.19
N THR A 300 9.34 -23.38 -2.65
CA THR A 300 8.97 -24.78 -2.47
C THR A 300 8.76 -25.51 -3.79
N LEU A 301 8.04 -24.87 -4.73
CA LEU A 301 7.72 -25.47 -6.04
C LEU A 301 8.95 -25.55 -6.96
N THR A 302 9.85 -24.59 -6.90
CA THR A 302 11.09 -24.59 -7.69
C THR A 302 12.23 -25.39 -7.04
N GLY A 303 12.14 -25.65 -5.72
CA GLY A 303 13.19 -26.33 -4.96
C GLY A 303 14.46 -25.51 -4.74
N THR A 304 14.42 -24.19 -5.00
CA THR A 304 15.56 -23.28 -4.89
C THR A 304 15.12 -21.90 -4.42
N ASP A 305 16.06 -21.15 -3.81
CA ASP A 305 15.91 -19.73 -3.51
C ASP A 305 16.70 -18.85 -4.49
N ASP A 306 17.05 -19.36 -5.66
CA ASP A 306 17.78 -18.59 -6.68
C ASP A 306 16.89 -17.44 -7.21
N PRO A 307 17.30 -16.16 -7.07
CA PRO A 307 16.48 -15.01 -7.43
C PRO A 307 16.06 -14.98 -8.90
N VAL A 308 16.93 -15.44 -9.80
CA VAL A 308 16.62 -15.46 -11.25
C VAL A 308 15.55 -16.51 -11.53
N VAL A 309 15.66 -17.70 -10.92
CA VAL A 309 14.68 -18.78 -11.05
C VAL A 309 13.34 -18.35 -10.43
N ILE A 310 13.38 -17.78 -9.23
CA ILE A 310 12.17 -17.34 -8.52
C ILE A 310 11.48 -16.20 -9.30
N ARG A 311 12.20 -15.18 -9.77
CA ARG A 311 11.62 -14.11 -10.60
C ARG A 311 10.97 -14.68 -11.86
N SER A 312 11.65 -15.55 -12.59
CA SER A 312 11.11 -16.18 -13.80
C SER A 312 9.85 -16.98 -13.50
N PHE A 313 9.84 -17.72 -12.39
CA PHE A 313 8.69 -18.53 -11.97
C PHE A 313 7.50 -17.65 -11.62
N VAL A 314 7.66 -16.64 -10.75
CA VAL A 314 6.54 -15.82 -10.28
C VAL A 314 5.96 -14.90 -11.36
N THR A 315 6.74 -14.53 -12.37
CA THR A 315 6.27 -13.73 -13.51
C THR A 315 5.59 -14.57 -14.60
N SER A 316 5.72 -15.89 -14.54
CA SER A 316 5.07 -16.82 -15.50
C SER A 316 3.90 -17.60 -14.90
N HIS A 317 3.72 -17.58 -13.59
CA HIS A 317 2.67 -18.30 -12.89
C HIS A 317 1.83 -17.36 -12.02
N PRO A 318 0.51 -17.31 -12.22
CA PRO A 318 -0.37 -16.57 -11.32
C PRO A 318 -0.60 -17.38 -10.02
N PHE A 319 -0.85 -16.64 -8.92
CA PHE A 319 -1.07 -17.21 -7.59
C PHE A 319 -2.47 -16.88 -7.09
N GLU A 320 -3.14 -17.83 -6.48
CA GLU A 320 -4.39 -17.59 -5.76
C GLU A 320 -4.06 -17.11 -4.34
N THR A 321 -4.53 -15.94 -4.00
CA THR A 321 -4.23 -15.28 -2.72
C THR A 321 -5.49 -14.73 -2.05
N ILE A 322 -5.36 -14.23 -0.83
CA ILE A 322 -6.44 -13.52 -0.14
C ILE A 322 -6.82 -12.19 -0.82
N LEU A 323 -5.95 -11.67 -1.70
CA LEU A 323 -6.21 -10.51 -2.55
C LEU A 323 -6.89 -10.90 -3.88
N GLY A 324 -7.20 -12.19 -4.06
CA GLY A 324 -7.61 -12.78 -5.32
C GLY A 324 -6.42 -13.30 -6.15
N ARG A 325 -6.68 -13.51 -7.43
CA ARG A 325 -5.65 -14.01 -8.37
C ARG A 325 -4.63 -12.94 -8.69
N LEU A 326 -3.38 -13.18 -8.27
CA LEU A 326 -2.26 -12.26 -8.40
C LEU A 326 -1.36 -12.73 -9.55
N ALA A 327 -1.19 -11.89 -10.58
CA ALA A 327 -0.27 -12.12 -11.69
C ALA A 327 0.77 -11.00 -11.71
N ILE A 328 2.05 -11.35 -11.92
CA ILE A 328 3.16 -10.39 -11.93
C ILE A 328 3.61 -10.18 -13.39
N ASP A 329 3.60 -8.95 -13.86
CA ASP A 329 4.07 -8.59 -15.21
C ASP A 329 5.58 -8.77 -15.31
N HIS A 330 6.04 -9.56 -16.27
CA HIS A 330 7.45 -9.90 -16.46
C HIS A 330 8.34 -8.72 -16.90
N ARG A 331 7.75 -7.64 -17.46
CA ARG A 331 8.48 -6.46 -17.94
C ARG A 331 8.75 -5.45 -16.84
N THR A 332 7.84 -5.38 -15.87
CA THR A 332 7.90 -4.36 -14.81
C THR A 332 8.00 -4.95 -13.41
N ASN A 333 7.86 -6.28 -13.26
CA ASN A 333 7.80 -7.00 -11.98
C ASN A 333 6.68 -6.52 -11.04
N HIS A 334 5.58 -5.99 -11.58
CA HIS A 334 4.44 -5.51 -10.79
C HIS A 334 3.29 -6.49 -10.79
N ALA A 335 2.68 -6.65 -9.63
CA ALA A 335 1.48 -7.45 -9.46
C ALA A 335 0.23 -6.73 -10.00
N SER A 336 -0.68 -7.48 -10.62
CA SER A 336 -2.05 -7.03 -10.83
C SER A 336 -2.81 -7.11 -9.51
N LEU A 337 -3.44 -6.01 -9.09
CA LEU A 337 -4.10 -5.90 -7.79
C LEU A 337 -5.52 -5.36 -7.92
N PRO A 338 -6.46 -5.85 -7.09
CA PRO A 338 -7.76 -5.21 -6.99
C PRO A 338 -7.62 -3.81 -6.38
N ALA A 339 -8.57 -2.94 -6.67
CA ALA A 339 -8.66 -1.64 -6.03
C ALA A 339 -10.06 -1.46 -5.43
N HIS A 340 -10.11 -1.25 -4.13
CA HIS A 340 -11.35 -1.02 -3.40
C HIS A 340 -11.32 0.39 -2.82
N VAL A 341 -12.42 1.14 -2.96
CA VAL A 341 -12.63 2.37 -2.19
C VAL A 341 -13.48 2.03 -1.01
N GLY A 342 -12.99 2.32 0.18
CA GLY A 342 -13.67 2.13 1.45
C GLY A 342 -14.01 3.47 2.09
N ARG A 343 -15.21 3.57 2.64
CA ARG A 343 -15.64 4.67 3.50
C ARG A 343 -15.49 4.24 4.96
N ILE A 344 -14.87 5.09 5.76
CA ILE A 344 -14.71 4.82 7.19
C ILE A 344 -16.07 4.97 7.89
N SER A 345 -16.46 3.95 8.65
CA SER A 345 -17.70 3.92 9.43
C SER A 345 -17.48 4.42 10.85
N LEU A 346 -18.55 4.69 11.57
CA LEU A 346 -18.54 4.99 13.02
C LEU A 346 -17.88 3.91 13.90
N LYS A 347 -17.75 2.69 13.38
CA LYS A 347 -17.16 1.56 14.09
C LYS A 347 -15.65 1.39 13.79
N ASP A 348 -15.05 2.40 13.18
CA ASP A 348 -13.64 2.37 12.76
C ASP A 348 -13.32 1.16 11.84
N THR A 349 -14.24 0.88 10.91
CA THR A 349 -14.10 -0.11 9.84
C THR A 349 -14.33 0.54 8.49
N PHE A 350 -13.98 -0.13 7.41
CA PHE A 350 -14.24 0.37 6.07
C PHE A 350 -15.46 -0.31 5.47
N ASP A 351 -16.47 0.47 5.07
CA ASP A 351 -17.57 0.03 4.21
C ASP A 351 -17.13 0.19 2.75
N ILE A 352 -17.07 -0.89 1.99
CA ILE A 352 -16.62 -0.86 0.61
C ILE A 352 -17.70 -0.21 -0.25
N VAL A 353 -17.38 0.91 -0.87
CA VAL A 353 -18.27 1.71 -1.71
C VAL A 353 -18.00 1.57 -3.20
N MET A 354 -16.83 1.06 -3.57
CA MET A 354 -16.46 0.70 -4.94
C MET A 354 -15.42 -0.42 -4.91
N SER A 355 -15.50 -1.34 -5.88
CA SER A 355 -14.51 -2.39 -6.09
C SER A 355 -14.20 -2.53 -7.57
N HIS A 356 -12.92 -2.56 -7.89
CA HIS A 356 -12.41 -2.96 -9.20
C HIS A 356 -11.79 -4.35 -9.11
N PRO A 357 -11.99 -5.20 -10.14
CA PRO A 357 -11.24 -6.44 -10.29
C PRO A 357 -9.74 -6.13 -10.39
N PRO A 358 -8.87 -7.15 -10.37
CA PRO A 358 -7.44 -6.92 -10.49
C PRO A 358 -7.08 -6.05 -11.69
N VAL A 359 -6.46 -4.90 -11.42
CA VAL A 359 -5.98 -3.91 -12.39
C VAL A 359 -4.54 -4.27 -12.73
N VAL A 360 -4.23 -4.40 -14.00
CA VAL A 360 -2.85 -4.56 -14.47
C VAL A 360 -2.07 -3.30 -14.12
N ALA A 361 -0.91 -3.48 -13.50
CA ALA A 361 -0.08 -2.35 -13.10
C ALA A 361 0.45 -1.56 -14.30
N ASP A 362 0.36 -0.25 -14.23
CA ASP A 362 0.99 0.71 -15.14
C ASP A 362 1.78 1.73 -14.32
N PRO A 363 2.99 1.37 -13.86
CA PRO A 363 3.76 2.22 -12.98
C PRO A 363 4.16 3.56 -13.61
N TYR A 364 4.16 3.66 -14.93
CA TYR A 364 4.54 4.86 -15.67
C TYR A 364 3.34 5.69 -16.15
N LEU A 365 2.11 5.23 -15.91
CA LEU A 365 0.89 5.83 -16.44
C LEU A 365 0.98 6.07 -17.97
N ALA A 366 1.61 5.11 -18.68
CA ALA A 366 1.90 5.21 -20.09
C ALA A 366 0.65 5.01 -20.99
N HIS A 367 -0.38 4.37 -20.44
CA HIS A 367 -1.61 4.12 -21.17
C HIS A 367 -2.62 5.24 -20.93
N PRO A 368 -3.36 5.67 -21.97
CA PRO A 368 -4.41 6.68 -21.81
C PRO A 368 -5.38 6.27 -20.71
N GLN A 369 -5.80 7.23 -19.90
CA GLN A 369 -6.78 7.03 -18.83
C GLN A 369 -7.98 6.22 -19.34
N GLY A 370 -8.24 5.06 -18.77
CA GLY A 370 -9.39 4.22 -19.08
C GLY A 370 -9.12 2.76 -19.42
N GLN A 371 -7.87 2.34 -19.59
CA GLN A 371 -7.58 0.89 -19.76
C GLN A 371 -7.39 0.13 -18.44
N GLY A 372 -7.36 0.81 -17.31
CA GLY A 372 -7.27 0.20 -16.00
C GLY A 372 -8.36 0.64 -15.00
N ALA A 373 -9.07 1.72 -15.26
CA ALA A 373 -10.20 2.17 -14.46
C ALA A 373 -11.48 2.07 -15.28
N ILE A 374 -12.43 1.23 -14.86
CA ILE A 374 -13.76 1.15 -15.46
C ILE A 374 -14.51 2.41 -15.04
N ARG A 375 -14.75 3.34 -15.98
CA ARG A 375 -15.71 4.43 -15.75
C ARG A 375 -17.12 3.82 -15.71
N PRO A 376 -17.94 4.09 -14.71
CA PRO A 376 -19.33 3.66 -14.74
C PRO A 376 -20.00 4.28 -15.99
N GLY A 377 -20.36 3.45 -16.99
CA GLY A 377 -21.22 3.82 -18.10
C GLY A 377 -20.57 4.21 -19.42
N GLN A 378 -19.29 3.93 -19.68
CA GLN A 378 -18.74 4.08 -21.01
C GLN A 378 -17.89 2.86 -21.41
N ASP A 379 -18.44 2.02 -22.28
CA ASP A 379 -17.68 1.09 -23.11
C ASP A 379 -16.79 1.90 -24.06
N ARG A 380 -15.48 1.97 -23.80
CA ARG A 380 -14.52 2.56 -24.71
C ARG A 380 -14.08 1.50 -25.72
N HIS A 381 -14.70 1.48 -26.87
CA HIS A 381 -14.12 0.84 -28.05
C HIS A 381 -12.86 1.61 -28.47
N LEU A 382 -11.72 0.95 -28.44
CA LEU A 382 -10.49 1.40 -29.09
C LEU A 382 -10.78 1.72 -30.56
N ARG A 383 -10.73 2.99 -30.94
CA ARG A 383 -10.54 3.36 -32.34
C ARG A 383 -9.06 3.37 -32.64
N ILE A 384 -8.62 2.35 -33.35
CA ILE A 384 -7.33 2.38 -34.04
C ILE A 384 -7.52 3.38 -35.18
N VAL A 385 -6.82 4.50 -35.11
CA VAL A 385 -6.71 5.42 -36.26
C VAL A 385 -5.53 4.90 -37.09
N SER A 386 -5.84 4.39 -38.23
CA SER A 386 -4.90 3.98 -39.30
C SER A 386 -4.19 5.18 -39.88
#